data_2776aa0a5526258c491db4dd3a1dd139
#
_entry.id   2776aa0a5526258c491db4dd3a1dd139
#
_cell.length_a   1.000
_cell.length_b   1.000
_cell.length_c   1.000
_cell.angle_alpha   90.00
_cell.angle_beta   90.00
_cell.angle_gamma   90.00
#
_symmetry.space_group_name_H-M   'P 1'
#
loop_
_entity.id
_entity.type
_entity.pdbx_description
1 polymer ?
#
loop_
_entity_poly.entity_id
_entity_poly.type
_entity_poly.pdbx_seq_one_letter_code
_entity_poly.pdbx_strand_id
1 'polypeptide(L)'
;MNTDDLILHSRARFDHVAAKRILREKYEARMIFAHAGGMWRAGPELINILATVPPGDAVLLDLYETPVQVRPEELRSMAMTRWQEQMNAWLIEHNELSTKR
;
A
#
# COMPACT_ATOMS: atom_id res chain seq x y z
N MET A 1 10.40 25.33 30.09
CA MET A 1 10.40 23.87 29.87
C MET A 1 11.72 23.31 30.38
N ASN A 2 11.65 22.31 31.27
CA ASN A 2 12.86 21.70 31.79
C ASN A 2 13.35 20.55 30.88
N THR A 3 14.51 19.99 31.20
CA THR A 3 15.14 18.94 30.38
C THR A 3 14.25 17.67 30.32
N ASP A 4 13.58 17.31 31.41
CA ASP A 4 12.72 16.14 31.46
C ASP A 4 11.50 16.28 30.53
N ASP A 5 10.91 17.46 30.49
CA ASP A 5 9.78 17.73 29.57
C ASP A 5 10.23 17.66 28.11
N LEU A 6 11.43 18.12 27.80
CA LEU A 6 11.99 18.00 26.44
C LEU A 6 12.21 16.56 26.05
N ILE A 7 12.71 15.73 26.94
CA ILE A 7 12.94 14.31 26.69
C ILE A 7 11.61 13.58 26.43
N LEU A 8 10.59 13.83 27.26
CA LEU A 8 9.27 13.23 27.09
C LEU A 8 8.64 13.63 25.77
N HIS A 9 8.76 14.89 25.40
CA HIS A 9 8.24 15.43 24.13
C HIS A 9 8.93 14.77 22.94
N SER A 10 10.23 14.62 23.00
CA SER A 10 11.01 13.99 21.93
C SER A 10 10.67 12.51 21.78
N ARG A 11 10.45 11.79 22.88
CA ARG A 11 10.03 10.39 22.87
C ARG A 11 8.67 10.20 22.25
N ALA A 12 7.69 10.99 22.65
CA ALA A 12 6.32 10.91 22.13
C ALA A 12 6.31 11.13 20.62
N ARG A 13 7.11 12.08 20.13
CA ARG A 13 7.27 12.40 18.73
C ARG A 13 7.91 11.25 17.96
N PHE A 14 8.97 10.68 18.51
CA PHE A 14 9.70 9.56 17.91
C PHE A 14 8.80 8.33 17.82
N ASP A 15 8.08 8.01 18.89
CA ASP A 15 7.15 6.87 18.94
C ASP A 15 6.05 7.02 17.90
N HIS A 16 5.53 8.23 17.71
CA HIS A 16 4.49 8.50 16.74
C HIS A 16 5.01 8.31 15.30
N VAL A 17 6.20 8.77 14.99
CA VAL A 17 6.83 8.58 13.69
C VAL A 17 7.08 7.10 13.41
N ALA A 18 7.58 6.38 14.42
CA ALA A 18 7.80 4.94 14.32
C ALA A 18 6.49 4.19 14.11
N ALA A 19 5.43 4.55 14.82
CA ALA A 19 4.11 3.94 14.68
C ALA A 19 3.53 4.18 13.28
N LYS A 20 3.68 5.38 12.73
CA LYS A 20 3.23 5.68 11.35
C LYS A 20 3.97 4.85 10.33
N ARG A 21 5.27 4.67 10.52
CA ARG A 21 6.09 3.86 9.61
C ARG A 21 5.67 2.38 9.64
N ILE A 22 5.45 1.83 10.83
CA ILE A 22 5.01 0.45 11.01
C ILE A 22 3.65 0.24 10.33
N LEU A 23 2.76 1.21 10.50
CA LEU A 23 1.43 1.17 9.89
C LEU A 23 1.53 1.19 8.36
N ARG A 24 2.38 2.04 7.81
CA ARG A 24 2.61 2.10 6.37
C ARG A 24 3.16 0.78 5.83
N GLU A 25 4.17 0.23 6.47
CA GLU A 25 4.76 -1.06 6.07
C GLU A 25 3.74 -2.19 6.10
N LYS A 26 2.87 -2.20 7.11
CA LYS A 26 1.79 -3.17 7.22
C LYS A 26 0.86 -3.12 6.01
N TYR A 27 0.41 -1.94 5.63
CA TYR A 27 -0.53 -1.79 4.53
C TYR A 27 0.12 -1.91 3.16
N GLU A 28 1.37 -1.49 3.00
CA GLU A 28 2.12 -1.75 1.78
C GLU A 28 2.25 -3.25 1.52
N ALA A 29 2.50 -4.04 2.57
CA ALA A 29 2.56 -5.50 2.45
C ALA A 29 1.20 -6.10 2.05
N ARG A 30 0.11 -5.52 2.52
CA ARG A 30 -1.24 -5.98 2.20
C ARG A 30 -1.71 -5.59 0.78
N MET A 31 -0.98 -4.72 0.10
CA MET A 31 -1.24 -4.39 -1.29
C MET A 31 -0.82 -5.52 -2.24
N ILE A 32 -0.02 -6.47 -1.78
CA ILE A 32 0.48 -7.56 -2.60
C ILE A 32 -0.58 -8.65 -2.70
N PHE A 33 -0.86 -9.09 -3.94
CA PHE A 33 -1.83 -10.14 -4.21
C PHE A 33 -1.39 -11.00 -5.39
N ALA A 34 -1.93 -12.22 -5.47
CA ALA A 34 -1.65 -13.16 -6.56
C ALA A 34 -2.73 -13.08 -7.62
N HIS A 35 -2.34 -13.11 -8.88
CA HIS A 35 -3.25 -13.19 -10.02
C HIS A 35 -2.53 -13.73 -11.25
N ALA A 36 -3.19 -14.61 -12.01
CA ALA A 36 -2.69 -15.17 -13.27
C ALA A 36 -1.30 -15.81 -13.17
N GLY A 37 -0.96 -16.35 -12.01
CA GLY A 37 0.35 -16.99 -11.78
C GLY A 37 1.47 -16.01 -11.43
N GLY A 38 1.16 -14.73 -11.27
CA GLY A 38 2.12 -13.70 -10.86
C GLY A 38 1.74 -13.06 -9.54
N MET A 39 2.66 -12.31 -8.98
CA MET A 39 2.45 -11.51 -7.78
C MET A 39 2.47 -10.03 -8.14
N TRP A 40 1.51 -9.29 -7.63
CA TRP A 40 1.29 -7.90 -8.00
C TRP A 40 1.17 -7.02 -6.76
N ARG A 41 1.58 -5.77 -6.90
CA ARG A 41 1.34 -4.77 -5.85
C ARG A 41 0.26 -3.82 -6.32
N ALA A 42 -0.88 -3.81 -5.63
CA ALA A 42 -1.96 -2.86 -5.90
C ALA A 42 -1.51 -1.44 -5.56
N GLY A 43 -1.85 -0.50 -6.42
CA GLY A 43 -1.52 0.90 -6.21
C GLY A 43 -1.62 1.69 -7.50
N PRO A 44 -1.43 3.02 -7.41
CA PRO A 44 -1.55 3.90 -8.58
C PRO A 44 -0.63 3.53 -9.73
N GLU A 45 0.57 3.07 -9.44
CA GLU A 45 1.53 2.69 -10.47
C GLU A 45 1.00 1.57 -11.36
N LEU A 46 0.56 0.46 -10.75
CA LEU A 46 0.01 -0.66 -11.50
C LEU A 46 -1.28 -0.25 -12.23
N ILE A 47 -2.16 0.46 -11.56
CA ILE A 47 -3.44 0.91 -12.14
C ILE A 47 -3.21 1.80 -13.35
N ASN A 48 -2.24 2.71 -13.27
CA ASN A 48 -1.90 3.59 -14.39
C ASN A 48 -1.32 2.82 -15.58
N ILE A 49 -0.44 1.85 -15.33
CA ILE A 49 0.10 1.00 -16.40
C ILE A 49 -1.04 0.25 -17.09
N LEU A 50 -1.95 -0.34 -16.32
CA LEU A 50 -3.07 -1.09 -16.87
C LEU A 50 -4.05 -0.22 -17.66
N ALA A 51 -4.16 1.05 -17.32
CA ALA A 51 -5.01 1.99 -18.03
C ALA A 51 -4.46 2.36 -19.42
N THR A 52 -3.16 2.19 -19.64
CA THR A 52 -2.49 2.53 -20.92
C THR A 52 -2.30 1.33 -21.85
N VAL A 53 -2.52 0.12 -21.36
CA VAL A 53 -2.37 -1.10 -22.15
C VAL A 53 -3.56 -1.25 -23.10
N PRO A 54 -3.34 -1.63 -24.38
CA PRO A 54 -4.43 -1.87 -25.32
C PRO A 54 -5.36 -3.00 -24.87
N PRO A 55 -6.61 -3.04 -25.36
CA PRO A 55 -7.53 -4.13 -25.06
C PRO A 55 -6.96 -5.48 -25.50
N GLY A 56 -7.34 -6.54 -24.78
CA GLY A 56 -6.87 -7.89 -25.05
C GLY A 56 -5.79 -8.33 -24.08
N ASP A 57 -5.24 -9.52 -24.30
CA ASP A 57 -4.21 -10.05 -23.43
C ASP A 57 -2.92 -9.25 -23.59
N ALA A 58 -2.24 -9.03 -22.46
CA ALA A 58 -0.97 -8.34 -22.41
C ALA A 58 0.03 -9.11 -21.57
N VAL A 59 1.31 -8.90 -21.83
CA VAL A 59 2.39 -9.46 -21.03
C VAL A 59 3.00 -8.33 -20.21
N LEU A 60 2.97 -8.49 -18.90
CA LEU A 60 3.52 -7.51 -17.96
C LEU A 60 4.51 -8.19 -17.01
N LEU A 61 5.45 -7.42 -16.50
CA LEU A 61 6.33 -7.90 -15.46
C LEU A 61 5.61 -7.82 -14.11
N ASP A 62 5.63 -8.92 -13.38
CA ASP A 62 5.05 -8.95 -12.04
C ASP A 62 6.01 -8.32 -11.01
N LEU A 63 5.67 -8.43 -9.73
CA LEU A 63 6.47 -7.86 -8.64
C LEU A 63 7.90 -8.40 -8.62
N TYR A 64 8.12 -9.62 -9.07
CA TYR A 64 9.43 -10.27 -9.13
C TYR A 64 10.08 -10.19 -10.50
N GLU A 65 9.60 -9.30 -11.36
CA GLU A 65 10.15 -9.10 -12.69
C GLU A 65 10.04 -10.32 -13.61
N THR A 66 9.02 -11.15 -13.39
CA THR A 66 8.71 -12.29 -14.24
C THR A 66 7.64 -11.89 -15.27
N PRO A 67 7.83 -12.17 -16.57
CA PRO A 67 6.80 -11.90 -17.56
C PRO A 67 5.59 -12.79 -17.33
N VAL A 68 4.40 -12.18 -17.24
CA VAL A 68 3.14 -12.88 -17.02
C VAL A 68 2.11 -12.38 -18.02
N GLN A 69 1.41 -13.30 -18.65
CA GLN A 69 0.29 -12.95 -19.52
C GLN A 69 -0.94 -12.70 -18.67
N VAL A 70 -1.54 -11.53 -18.83
CA VAL A 70 -2.69 -11.11 -18.03
C VAL A 70 -3.77 -10.53 -18.94
N ARG A 71 -4.98 -10.49 -18.40
CA ARG A 71 -6.07 -9.68 -18.95
C ARG A 71 -6.07 -8.35 -18.18
N PRO A 72 -5.70 -7.25 -18.83
CA PRO A 72 -5.55 -5.98 -18.11
C PRO A 72 -6.78 -5.54 -17.34
N GLU A 73 -7.98 -5.78 -17.88
CA GLU A 73 -9.23 -5.40 -17.25
C GLU A 73 -9.46 -6.14 -15.93
N GLU A 74 -9.21 -7.45 -15.92
CA GLU A 74 -9.35 -8.26 -14.72
C GLU A 74 -8.32 -7.86 -13.65
N LEU A 75 -7.07 -7.72 -14.05
CA LEU A 75 -6.01 -7.33 -13.14
C LEU A 75 -6.26 -5.94 -12.57
N ARG A 76 -6.71 -5.01 -13.40
CA ARG A 76 -7.04 -3.66 -12.96
C ARG A 76 -8.16 -3.66 -11.93
N SER A 77 -9.24 -4.41 -12.18
CA SER A 77 -10.36 -4.52 -11.25
C SER A 77 -9.91 -5.06 -9.89
N MET A 78 -9.11 -6.12 -9.90
CA MET A 78 -8.57 -6.70 -8.67
C MET A 78 -7.64 -5.76 -7.94
N ALA A 79 -6.77 -5.07 -8.67
CA ALA A 79 -5.85 -4.10 -8.09
C ALA A 79 -6.59 -2.92 -7.45
N MET A 80 -7.60 -2.40 -8.12
CA MET A 80 -8.40 -1.29 -7.59
C MET A 80 -9.16 -1.69 -6.33
N THR A 81 -9.76 -2.86 -6.34
CA THR A 81 -10.49 -3.38 -5.18
C THR A 81 -9.56 -3.57 -3.98
N ARG A 82 -8.41 -4.22 -4.20
CA ARG A 82 -7.43 -4.43 -3.13
C ARG A 82 -6.93 -3.10 -2.58
N TRP A 83 -6.57 -2.18 -3.46
CA TRP A 83 -6.06 -0.88 -3.06
C TRP A 83 -7.06 -0.11 -2.21
N GLN A 84 -8.31 -0.01 -2.66
CA GLN A 84 -9.35 0.70 -1.90
C GLN A 84 -9.64 0.05 -0.55
N GLU A 85 -9.75 -1.27 -0.51
CA GLU A 85 -9.98 -1.98 0.74
C GLU A 85 -8.88 -1.70 1.75
N GLN A 86 -7.63 -1.78 1.31
CA GLN A 86 -6.49 -1.56 2.21
C GLN A 86 -6.32 -0.10 2.59
N MET A 87 -6.58 0.83 1.67
CA MET A 87 -6.53 2.25 1.99
C MET A 87 -7.61 2.65 2.99
N ASN A 88 -8.81 2.10 2.87
CA ASN A 88 -9.89 2.36 3.81
C ASN A 88 -9.53 1.84 5.22
N ALA A 89 -8.98 0.64 5.30
CA ALA A 89 -8.52 0.07 6.57
C ALA A 89 -7.36 0.87 7.16
N TRP A 90 -6.44 1.30 6.33
CA TRP A 90 -5.31 2.13 6.74
C TRP A 90 -5.79 3.47 7.31
N LEU A 91 -6.76 4.10 6.67
CA LEU A 91 -7.33 5.35 7.15
C LEU A 91 -7.90 5.22 8.56
N ILE A 92 -8.63 4.14 8.83
CA ILE A 92 -9.21 3.87 10.14
C ILE A 92 -8.11 3.77 11.21
N GLU A 93 -7.09 2.96 10.96
CA GLU A 93 -5.98 2.80 11.90
C GLU A 93 -5.16 4.08 12.06
N HIS A 94 -4.98 4.82 10.98
CA HIS A 94 -4.30 6.11 11.02
C HIS A 94 -5.06 7.11 11.92
N ASN A 95 -6.38 7.16 11.80
CA ASN A 95 -7.20 8.03 12.62
C ASN A 95 -7.16 7.62 14.10
N GLU A 96 -7.15 6.33 14.38
CA GLU A 96 -6.97 5.82 15.76
C GLU A 96 -5.63 6.25 16.33
N LEU A 97 -4.56 6.15 15.54
CA LEU A 97 -3.24 6.57 15.96
C LEU A 97 -3.20 8.07 16.25
N SER A 98 -3.86 8.88 15.44
CA SER A 98 -3.92 10.34 15.62
C SER A 98 -4.70 10.74 16.87
N THR A 99 -5.73 9.99 17.24
CA THR A 99 -6.54 10.28 18.44
C THR A 99 -5.87 9.86 19.75
N LYS A 100 -4.85 9.02 19.68
CA LYS A 100 -4.12 8.56 20.88
C LYS A 100 -2.99 9.51 21.31
N ARG A 101 -2.86 10.62 20.67
CA ARG A 101 -1.84 11.63 21.00
C ARG A 101 -2.11 12.37 22.28
#